data_e392da3ce74d4bfaacecac8f7b30b3fe
#
_entry.id   e392da3ce74d4bfaacecac8f7b30b3fe
#
_cell.length_a   1.000
_cell.length_b   1.000
_cell.length_c   1.000
_cell.angle_alpha   90.00
_cell.angle_beta   90.00
_cell.angle_gamma   90.00
#
_symmetry.space_group_name_H-M   'P 1'
#
loop_
_entity.id
_entity.type
_entity.pdbx_description
1 polymer ?
#
loop_
_entity_poly.entity_id
_entity_poly.type
_entity_poly.pdbx_seq_one_letter_code
_entity_poly.pdbx_strand_id
1 'polypeptide(L)'
;MTALGFLPPDSFNVVVLIAVFTLIALGLHFTFGMLNVVNLAHGEFLLIGAYTAFQVQEATGNVVLGILLAPVTAGTLGILMERGILRSLYDRPLDSLLATFGLAVITRQVVQLLYSANPRRVDDAIGGSFEVAGFNVPWWRLVIVIATVALVAGVSAILARTEFGLRARATVRNPALAETMGINVGLMRAALFAIGSAIAGLAGALLAPINTLDPQFGLLFLVNSFLVVILGGQGSLRGLVIAAAVLGGSLSILQFVISTVYAQIIVLVIAILGVRLRPVLAERIASYRERRSSAQGSGPGSAGKALAAKAPPHGQVHE
;
A
#
# COMPACT_ATOMS: atom_id res chain seq x y z
N MET A 1 -34.82 -18.76 6.83
CA MET A 1 -33.42 -19.17 7.09
C MET A 1 -32.59 -18.52 5.99
N THR A 2 -32.08 -17.33 6.28
CA THR A 2 -31.37 -16.50 5.31
C THR A 2 -29.92 -16.97 5.16
N ALA A 3 -29.38 -16.92 3.95
CA ALA A 3 -28.00 -17.33 3.59
C ALA A 3 -26.88 -16.65 4.41
N LEU A 4 -27.22 -15.72 5.29
CA LEU A 4 -26.34 -15.03 6.24
C LEU A 4 -25.92 -15.86 7.46
N GLY A 5 -26.59 -16.99 7.73
CA GLY A 5 -26.27 -17.86 8.87
C GLY A 5 -24.99 -18.71 8.73
N PHE A 6 -24.32 -18.67 7.56
CA PHE A 6 -23.08 -19.38 7.29
C PHE A 6 -21.80 -18.50 7.42
N LEU A 7 -21.95 -17.22 7.68
CA LEU A 7 -20.77 -16.36 7.89
C LEU A 7 -20.25 -16.60 9.33
N PRO A 8 -18.96 -16.97 9.47
CA PRO A 8 -18.37 -17.09 10.81
C PRO A 8 -18.47 -15.76 11.56
N PRO A 9 -18.55 -15.82 12.89
CA PRO A 9 -18.71 -14.66 13.77
C PRO A 9 -17.80 -13.47 13.48
N ASP A 10 -16.63 -13.75 12.92
CA ASP A 10 -15.57 -12.77 12.64
C ASP A 10 -15.44 -12.37 11.17
N SER A 11 -16.43 -12.62 10.31
CA SER A 11 -16.36 -12.26 8.89
C SER A 11 -16.10 -10.77 8.66
N PHE A 12 -16.62 -9.91 9.54
CA PHE A 12 -16.32 -8.48 9.48
C PHE A 12 -14.86 -8.17 9.82
N ASN A 13 -14.23 -8.93 10.69
CA ASN A 13 -12.82 -8.78 11.04
C ASN A 13 -11.89 -9.05 9.83
N VAL A 14 -12.29 -9.97 8.94
CA VAL A 14 -11.59 -10.20 7.66
C VAL A 14 -11.52 -8.91 6.84
N VAL A 15 -12.65 -8.21 6.67
CA VAL A 15 -12.72 -6.96 5.91
C VAL A 15 -11.89 -5.87 6.58
N VAL A 16 -11.95 -5.77 7.91
CA VAL A 16 -11.16 -4.79 8.68
C VAL A 16 -9.66 -5.05 8.52
N LEU A 17 -9.19 -6.29 8.65
CA LEU A 17 -7.77 -6.60 8.50
C LEU A 17 -7.27 -6.39 7.07
N ILE A 18 -8.08 -6.70 6.06
CA ILE A 18 -7.77 -6.35 4.66
C ILE A 18 -7.63 -4.82 4.51
N ALA A 19 -8.56 -4.05 5.09
CA ALA A 19 -8.50 -2.60 5.05
C ALA A 19 -7.25 -2.07 5.77
N VAL A 20 -6.93 -2.57 6.97
CA VAL A 20 -5.73 -2.20 7.73
C VAL A 20 -4.46 -2.49 6.93
N PHE A 21 -4.31 -3.69 6.38
CA PHE A 21 -3.15 -4.06 5.57
C PHE A 21 -3.02 -3.19 4.31
N THR A 22 -4.15 -2.86 3.67
CA THR A 22 -4.17 -1.95 2.52
C THR A 22 -3.73 -0.55 2.94
N LEU A 23 -4.28 -0.03 4.03
CA LEU A 23 -4.05 1.32 4.52
C LEU A 23 -2.57 1.56 4.89
N ILE A 24 -1.97 0.65 5.69
CA ILE A 24 -0.57 0.77 6.10
C ILE A 24 0.40 0.61 4.93
N ALA A 25 0.06 -0.23 3.95
CA ALA A 25 0.88 -0.47 2.78
C ALA A 25 0.74 0.64 1.72
N LEU A 26 -0.38 1.38 1.70
CA LEU A 26 -0.64 2.42 0.71
C LEU A 26 0.39 3.56 0.78
N GLY A 27 0.80 3.98 1.98
CA GLY A 27 1.87 4.94 2.17
C GLY A 27 3.22 4.43 1.66
N LEU A 28 3.56 3.16 1.98
CA LEU A 28 4.80 2.53 1.53
C LEU A 28 4.83 2.33 0.01
N HIS A 29 3.68 2.21 -0.64
CA HIS A 29 3.58 2.12 -2.09
C HIS A 29 4.22 3.31 -2.81
N PHE A 30 4.14 4.52 -2.25
CA PHE A 30 4.76 5.69 -2.85
C PHE A 30 6.28 5.68 -2.69
N THR A 31 6.80 5.31 -1.53
CA THR A 31 8.24 5.35 -1.24
C THR A 31 8.96 4.12 -1.79
N PHE A 32 8.51 2.92 -1.48
CA PHE A 32 9.12 1.69 -1.96
C PHE A 32 8.51 1.21 -3.29
N GLY A 33 7.20 1.24 -3.42
CA GLY A 33 6.51 0.75 -4.62
C GLY A 33 6.80 1.57 -5.86
N MET A 34 6.87 2.90 -5.74
CA MET A 34 7.12 3.81 -6.86
C MET A 34 8.58 4.27 -6.95
N LEU A 35 9.14 4.83 -5.86
CA LEU A 35 10.51 5.36 -5.87
C LEU A 35 11.60 4.30 -5.74
N ASN A 36 11.23 3.05 -5.43
CA ASN A 36 12.15 1.93 -5.18
C ASN A 36 13.17 2.20 -4.05
N VAL A 37 12.78 3.03 -3.08
CA VAL A 37 13.60 3.34 -1.91
C VAL A 37 13.12 2.52 -0.74
N VAL A 38 14.01 1.66 -0.22
CA VAL A 38 13.73 0.90 1.01
C VAL A 38 13.78 1.86 2.18
N ASN A 39 12.60 2.18 2.73
CA ASN A 39 12.46 3.14 3.82
C ASN A 39 12.07 2.42 5.11
N LEU A 40 13.05 2.15 5.97
CA LEU A 40 12.80 1.55 7.28
C LEU A 40 12.17 2.51 8.30
N ALA A 41 12.16 3.83 8.01
CA ALA A 41 11.45 4.81 8.82
C ALA A 41 9.94 4.89 8.48
N HIS A 42 9.41 4.04 7.58
CA HIS A 42 8.00 4.09 7.22
C HIS A 42 7.07 3.88 8.43
N GLY A 43 7.42 2.96 9.34
CA GLY A 43 6.69 2.76 10.59
C GLY A 43 6.63 4.00 11.47
N GLU A 44 7.67 4.82 11.45
CA GLU A 44 7.74 6.02 12.28
C GLU A 44 6.79 7.13 11.80
N PHE A 45 6.41 7.14 10.52
CA PHE A 45 5.34 8.04 10.05
C PHE A 45 3.97 7.62 10.60
N LEU A 46 3.70 6.30 10.74
CA LEU A 46 2.51 5.82 11.43
C LEU A 46 2.56 6.23 12.93
N LEU A 47 3.72 6.06 13.56
CA LEU A 47 3.95 6.44 14.95
C LEU A 47 3.66 7.93 15.16
N ILE A 48 4.25 8.82 14.35
CA ILE A 48 4.04 10.27 14.43
C ILE A 48 2.57 10.62 14.22
N GLY A 49 1.90 9.98 13.24
CA GLY A 49 0.47 10.20 13.02
C GLY A 49 -0.38 9.79 14.22
N ALA A 50 -0.11 8.64 14.82
CA ALA A 50 -0.81 8.15 16.00
C ALA A 50 -0.59 9.06 17.23
N TYR A 51 0.66 9.49 17.47
CA TYR A 51 0.96 10.43 18.56
C TYR A 51 0.44 11.85 18.28
N THR A 52 0.31 12.26 17.02
CA THR A 52 -0.39 13.52 16.67
C THR A 52 -1.86 13.44 17.07
N ALA A 53 -2.55 12.33 16.75
CA ALA A 53 -3.93 12.12 17.15
C ALA A 53 -4.08 12.15 18.68
N PHE A 54 -3.20 11.44 19.40
CA PHE A 54 -3.16 11.43 20.86
C PHE A 54 -2.96 12.84 21.44
N GLN A 55 -1.93 13.56 21.00
CA GLN A 55 -1.59 14.88 21.54
C GLN A 55 -2.69 15.91 21.30
N VAL A 56 -3.31 15.89 20.11
CA VAL A 56 -4.40 16.82 19.79
C VAL A 56 -5.65 16.46 20.59
N GLN A 57 -5.95 15.19 20.78
CA GLN A 57 -7.06 14.75 21.63
C GLN A 57 -6.84 15.20 23.09
N GLU A 58 -5.65 15.01 23.65
CA GLU A 58 -5.32 15.46 25.00
C GLU A 58 -5.48 16.98 25.16
N ALA A 59 -5.07 17.76 24.15
CA ALA A 59 -5.11 19.22 24.20
C ALA A 59 -6.50 19.82 23.94
N THR A 60 -7.32 19.19 23.09
CA THR A 60 -8.57 19.76 22.58
C THR A 60 -9.82 18.94 22.90
N GLY A 61 -9.67 17.70 23.37
CA GLY A 61 -10.76 16.74 23.52
C GLY A 61 -11.28 16.18 22.20
N ASN A 62 -10.67 16.53 21.06
CA ASN A 62 -11.18 16.18 19.72
C ASN A 62 -10.17 15.37 18.91
N VAL A 63 -10.38 14.06 18.84
CA VAL A 63 -9.51 13.14 18.06
C VAL A 63 -9.61 13.39 16.55
N VAL A 64 -10.75 13.87 16.03
CA VAL A 64 -10.94 14.11 14.58
C VAL A 64 -9.96 15.17 14.09
N LEU A 65 -9.75 16.25 14.89
CA LEU A 65 -8.73 17.25 14.56
C LEU A 65 -7.33 16.62 14.50
N GLY A 66 -7.02 15.71 15.40
CA GLY A 66 -5.75 15.00 15.41
C GLY A 66 -5.58 14.13 14.16
N ILE A 67 -6.62 13.44 13.73
CA ILE A 67 -6.62 12.63 12.50
C ILE A 67 -6.40 13.49 11.26
N LEU A 68 -7.01 14.68 11.21
CA LEU A 68 -6.83 15.62 10.09
C LEU A 68 -5.42 16.25 10.07
N LEU A 69 -4.80 16.45 11.24
CA LEU A 69 -3.44 16.99 11.36
C LEU A 69 -2.34 15.94 11.14
N ALA A 70 -2.63 14.67 11.41
CA ALA A 70 -1.66 13.58 11.29
C ALA A 70 -0.97 13.48 9.91
N PRO A 71 -1.68 13.60 8.77
CA PRO A 71 -1.02 13.62 7.46
C PRO A 71 -0.12 14.84 7.24
N VAL A 72 -0.43 15.99 7.87
CA VAL A 72 0.38 17.20 7.77
C VAL A 72 1.68 17.02 8.54
N THR A 73 1.63 16.56 9.78
CA THR A 73 2.81 16.35 10.63
C THR A 73 3.73 15.27 10.04
N ALA A 74 3.18 14.12 9.67
CA ALA A 74 3.96 13.03 9.06
C ALA A 74 4.49 13.40 7.67
N GLY A 75 3.71 14.10 6.84
CA GLY A 75 4.12 14.58 5.53
C GLY A 75 5.24 15.63 5.62
N THR A 76 5.16 16.55 6.59
CA THR A 76 6.22 17.53 6.85
C THR A 76 7.52 16.83 7.27
N LEU A 77 7.44 15.87 8.20
CA LEU A 77 8.59 15.06 8.58
C LEU A 77 9.17 14.32 7.37
N GLY A 78 8.31 13.76 6.52
CA GLY A 78 8.72 13.11 5.27
C GLY A 78 9.49 14.03 4.34
N ILE A 79 9.03 15.28 4.15
CA ILE A 79 9.74 16.29 3.35
C ILE A 79 11.10 16.62 3.97
N LEU A 80 11.18 16.78 5.28
CA LEU A 80 12.42 17.08 5.99
C LEU A 80 13.42 15.92 5.83
N MET A 81 12.98 14.68 5.99
CA MET A 81 13.82 13.49 5.80
C MET A 81 14.28 13.34 4.35
N GLU A 82 13.40 13.55 3.40
CA GLU A 82 13.73 13.43 1.97
C GLU A 82 14.74 14.48 1.56
N ARG A 83 14.47 15.78 1.82
CA ARG A 83 15.35 16.88 1.41
C ARG A 83 16.66 16.92 2.18
N GLY A 84 16.62 16.57 3.47
CA GLY A 84 17.79 16.63 4.35
C GLY A 84 18.77 15.49 4.11
N ILE A 85 18.28 14.28 3.83
CA ILE A 85 19.12 13.08 3.85
C ILE A 85 18.92 12.23 2.58
N LEU A 86 17.70 11.82 2.27
CA LEU A 86 17.45 10.80 1.26
C LEU A 86 17.74 11.29 -0.17
N ARG A 87 17.56 12.57 -0.45
CA ARG A 87 17.82 13.18 -1.75
C ARG A 87 19.22 12.87 -2.28
N SER A 88 20.23 12.82 -1.42
CA SER A 88 21.60 12.50 -1.79
C SER A 88 21.91 11.01 -1.88
N LEU A 89 20.96 10.14 -1.48
CA LEU A 89 21.18 8.70 -1.33
C LEU A 89 20.36 7.85 -2.33
N TYR A 90 19.61 8.46 -3.25
CA TYR A 90 18.77 7.71 -4.22
C TYR A 90 19.55 6.71 -5.07
N ASP A 91 20.80 7.04 -5.41
CA ASP A 91 21.67 6.16 -6.21
C ASP A 91 22.48 5.18 -5.36
N ARG A 92 22.28 5.18 -4.03
CA ARG A 92 22.99 4.35 -3.05
C ARG A 92 22.00 3.61 -2.14
N PRO A 93 21.45 2.47 -2.60
CA PRO A 93 20.35 1.79 -1.87
C PRO A 93 20.69 1.36 -0.46
N LEU A 94 21.94 0.87 -0.23
CA LEU A 94 22.38 0.44 1.10
C LEU A 94 22.53 1.63 2.05
N ASP A 95 23.09 2.74 1.57
CA ASP A 95 23.25 3.96 2.37
C ASP A 95 21.89 4.55 2.74
N SER A 96 20.92 4.53 1.82
CA SER A 96 19.55 4.99 2.07
C SER A 96 18.83 4.11 3.11
N LEU A 97 19.06 2.80 3.07
CA LEU A 97 18.50 1.86 4.06
C LEU A 97 19.09 2.13 5.46
N LEU A 98 20.41 2.31 5.57
CA LEU A 98 21.05 2.63 6.85
C LEU A 98 20.62 3.99 7.39
N ALA A 99 20.52 5.00 6.52
CA ALA A 99 20.05 6.33 6.89
C ALA A 99 18.61 6.32 7.40
N THR A 100 17.70 5.61 6.72
CA THR A 100 16.31 5.48 7.17
C THR A 100 16.17 4.68 8.44
N PHE A 101 17.02 3.67 8.66
CA PHE A 101 17.08 2.95 9.93
C PHE A 101 17.54 3.86 11.07
N GLY A 102 18.60 4.63 10.86
CA GLY A 102 19.08 5.61 11.84
C GLY A 102 17.99 6.65 12.19
N LEU A 103 17.30 7.17 11.17
CA LEU A 103 16.17 8.09 11.36
C LEU A 103 15.01 7.44 12.12
N ALA A 104 14.71 6.16 11.86
CA ALA A 104 13.70 5.42 12.60
C ALA A 104 14.04 5.33 14.09
N VAL A 105 15.29 4.98 14.41
CA VAL A 105 15.76 4.90 15.80
C VAL A 105 15.67 6.28 16.48
N ILE A 106 16.12 7.34 15.82
CA ILE A 106 16.07 8.71 16.36
C ILE A 106 14.62 9.12 16.61
N THR A 107 13.73 8.95 15.63
CA THR A 107 12.33 9.35 15.76
C THR A 107 11.66 8.63 16.93
N ARG A 108 11.88 7.32 17.04
CA ARG A 108 11.33 6.51 18.13
C ARG A 108 11.87 6.96 19.48
N GLN A 109 13.17 7.23 19.56
CA GLN A 109 13.79 7.68 20.79
C GLN A 109 13.29 9.07 21.20
N VAL A 110 13.07 9.98 20.24
CA VAL A 110 12.47 11.29 20.52
C VAL A 110 11.05 11.13 21.07
N VAL A 111 10.22 10.28 20.44
CA VAL A 111 8.86 9.99 20.94
C VAL A 111 8.91 9.42 22.36
N GLN A 112 9.83 8.48 22.63
CA GLN A 112 10.01 7.89 23.96
C GLN A 112 10.45 8.90 25.01
N LEU A 113 11.31 9.84 24.66
CA LEU A 113 11.73 10.94 25.57
C LEU A 113 10.60 11.92 25.88
N LEU A 114 9.75 12.22 24.89
CA LEU A 114 8.64 13.17 25.04
C LEU A 114 7.44 12.58 25.78
N TYR A 115 7.13 11.31 25.53
CA TYR A 115 5.89 10.67 26.01
C TYR A 115 6.13 9.52 26.99
N SER A 116 7.37 9.18 27.28
CA SER A 116 7.79 7.99 28.04
C SER A 116 7.45 6.67 27.33
N ALA A 117 7.86 5.54 27.92
CA ALA A 117 7.54 4.21 27.39
C ALA A 117 6.13 3.70 27.82
N ASN A 118 5.40 4.48 28.61
CA ASN A 118 4.11 4.05 29.13
C ASN A 118 3.07 3.97 28.02
N PRO A 119 2.31 2.87 27.95
CA PRO A 119 1.22 2.73 26.99
C PRO A 119 0.19 3.84 27.12
N ARG A 120 -0.21 4.42 25.98
CA ARG A 120 -1.24 5.44 25.86
C ARG A 120 -2.43 4.90 25.10
N ARG A 121 -3.59 5.52 25.26
CA ARG A 121 -4.81 5.19 24.52
C ARG A 121 -5.37 6.45 23.88
N VAL A 122 -5.99 6.26 22.73
CA VAL A 122 -6.74 7.28 22.01
C VAL A 122 -8.18 6.80 21.99
N ASP A 123 -9.12 7.65 22.38
CA ASP A 123 -10.53 7.32 22.28
C ASP A 123 -11.01 7.48 20.84
N ASP A 124 -11.98 6.68 20.44
CA ASP A 124 -12.57 6.84 19.12
C ASP A 124 -13.55 8.03 19.09
N ALA A 125 -13.77 8.61 17.87
CA ALA A 125 -14.59 9.79 17.71
C ALA A 125 -16.09 9.53 17.79
N ILE A 126 -16.53 8.29 17.57
CA ILE A 126 -17.94 7.96 17.37
C ILE A 126 -18.50 7.22 18.57
N GLY A 127 -17.69 6.35 19.19
CA GLY A 127 -18.12 5.44 20.25
C GLY A 127 -19.19 4.44 19.79
N GLY A 128 -19.51 3.51 20.67
CA GLY A 128 -20.58 2.53 20.46
C GLY A 128 -20.26 1.45 19.43
N SER A 129 -21.21 0.58 19.22
CA SER A 129 -21.13 -0.57 18.32
C SER A 129 -22.50 -0.82 17.66
N PHE A 130 -22.49 -1.51 16.54
CA PHE A 130 -23.68 -2.04 15.88
C PHE A 130 -23.61 -3.55 15.81
N GLU A 131 -24.77 -4.19 15.77
CA GLU A 131 -24.85 -5.65 15.74
C GLU A 131 -24.93 -6.14 14.29
N VAL A 132 -24.04 -7.07 13.94
CA VAL A 132 -24.06 -7.79 12.66
C VAL A 132 -24.03 -9.27 12.94
N ALA A 133 -25.07 -9.99 12.54
CA ALA A 133 -25.20 -11.45 12.71
C ALA A 133 -24.98 -11.93 14.15
N GLY A 134 -25.41 -11.13 15.16
CA GLY A 134 -25.24 -11.47 16.60
C GLY A 134 -23.92 -10.99 17.22
N PHE A 135 -23.09 -10.23 16.50
CA PHE A 135 -21.81 -9.71 16.99
C PHE A 135 -21.78 -8.19 17.04
N ASN A 136 -21.27 -7.65 18.14
CA ASN A 136 -21.06 -6.22 18.31
C ASN A 136 -19.80 -5.77 17.61
N VAL A 137 -19.96 -4.96 16.55
CA VAL A 137 -18.86 -4.36 15.78
C VAL A 137 -18.74 -2.88 16.14
N PRO A 138 -17.58 -2.41 16.66
CA PRO A 138 -17.36 -0.99 16.89
C PRO A 138 -17.50 -0.17 15.61
N TRP A 139 -18.23 0.95 15.66
CA TRP A 139 -18.39 1.87 14.50
C TRP A 139 -17.07 2.33 13.93
N TRP A 140 -16.05 2.47 14.79
CA TRP A 140 -14.72 2.90 14.37
C TRP A 140 -14.06 1.97 13.34
N ARG A 141 -14.31 0.66 13.43
CA ARG A 141 -13.82 -0.30 12.44
C ARG A 141 -14.40 -0.06 11.05
N LEU A 142 -15.67 0.36 10.97
CA LEU A 142 -16.31 0.75 9.71
C LEU A 142 -15.68 2.03 9.13
N VAL A 143 -15.35 3.00 10.00
CA VAL A 143 -14.63 4.22 9.59
C VAL A 143 -13.30 3.87 8.92
N ILE A 144 -12.51 2.96 9.51
CA ILE A 144 -11.24 2.51 8.91
C ILE A 144 -11.46 1.91 7.51
N VAL A 145 -12.48 1.07 7.35
CA VAL A 145 -12.80 0.45 6.04
C VAL A 145 -13.17 1.52 5.03
N ILE A 146 -14.08 2.43 5.36
CA ILE A 146 -14.54 3.52 4.48
C ILE A 146 -13.37 4.45 4.13
N ALA A 147 -12.56 4.85 5.10
CA ALA A 147 -11.39 5.69 4.88
C ALA A 147 -10.37 5.01 3.95
N THR A 148 -10.13 3.71 4.13
CA THR A 148 -9.24 2.94 3.27
C THR A 148 -9.75 2.90 1.83
N VAL A 149 -11.02 2.60 1.62
CA VAL A 149 -11.63 2.58 0.28
C VAL A 149 -11.57 3.95 -0.37
N ALA A 150 -11.90 5.01 0.37
CA ALA A 150 -11.84 6.38 -0.11
C ALA A 150 -10.41 6.79 -0.50
N LEU A 151 -9.41 6.44 0.32
CA LEU A 151 -7.99 6.70 0.04
C LEU A 151 -7.50 5.94 -1.19
N VAL A 152 -7.78 4.65 -1.31
CA VAL A 152 -7.40 3.85 -2.48
C VAL A 152 -8.05 4.40 -3.75
N ALA A 153 -9.34 4.75 -3.70
CA ALA A 153 -10.05 5.35 -4.82
C ALA A 153 -9.48 6.73 -5.20
N GLY A 154 -9.23 7.59 -4.21
CA GLY A 154 -8.64 8.92 -4.40
C GLY A 154 -7.23 8.84 -5.00
N VAL A 155 -6.36 8.01 -4.42
CA VAL A 155 -4.99 7.78 -4.94
C VAL A 155 -5.04 7.21 -6.36
N SER A 156 -5.91 6.22 -6.61
CA SER A 156 -6.10 5.67 -7.96
C SER A 156 -6.53 6.74 -8.96
N ALA A 157 -7.51 7.59 -8.58
CA ALA A 157 -8.01 8.66 -9.44
C ALA A 157 -6.93 9.72 -9.71
N ILE A 158 -6.20 10.15 -8.68
CA ILE A 158 -5.09 11.12 -8.81
C ILE A 158 -4.00 10.55 -9.75
N LEU A 159 -3.56 9.33 -9.50
CA LEU A 159 -2.51 8.73 -10.32
C LEU A 159 -2.98 8.45 -11.76
N ALA A 160 -4.25 8.07 -11.98
CA ALA A 160 -4.74 7.71 -13.31
C ALA A 160 -5.19 8.90 -14.16
N ARG A 161 -5.74 9.97 -13.54
CA ARG A 161 -6.50 11.01 -14.25
C ARG A 161 -5.88 12.40 -14.20
N THR A 162 -4.78 12.60 -13.42
CA THR A 162 -4.17 13.94 -13.28
C THR A 162 -2.80 14.03 -13.93
N GLU A 163 -2.38 15.26 -14.24
CA GLU A 163 -1.02 15.54 -14.72
C GLU A 163 0.03 15.15 -13.67
N PHE A 164 -0.27 15.32 -12.38
CA PHE A 164 0.61 14.87 -11.31
C PHE A 164 0.91 13.37 -11.44
N GLY A 165 -0.11 12.54 -11.62
CA GLY A 165 0.06 11.11 -11.81
C GLY A 165 0.84 10.76 -13.08
N LEU A 166 0.67 11.51 -14.18
CA LEU A 166 1.43 11.33 -15.40
C LEU A 166 2.92 11.63 -15.16
N ARG A 167 3.23 12.80 -14.57
CA ARG A 167 4.60 13.23 -14.24
C ARG A 167 5.26 12.28 -13.25
N ALA A 168 4.52 11.80 -12.24
CA ALA A 168 4.98 10.82 -11.27
C ALA A 168 5.41 9.52 -11.96
N ARG A 169 4.57 8.96 -12.83
CA ARG A 169 4.90 7.74 -13.58
C ARG A 169 6.09 7.94 -14.55
N ALA A 170 6.20 9.09 -15.19
CA ALA A 170 7.35 9.42 -16.04
C ALA A 170 8.65 9.45 -15.23
N THR A 171 8.65 10.15 -14.09
CA THR A 171 9.80 10.25 -13.16
C THR A 171 10.24 8.87 -12.66
N VAL A 172 9.30 7.98 -12.32
CA VAL A 172 9.59 6.64 -11.80
C VAL A 172 10.15 5.71 -12.89
N ARG A 173 9.64 5.82 -14.13
CA ARG A 173 10.07 4.94 -15.22
C ARG A 173 11.44 5.28 -15.78
N ASN A 174 11.69 6.55 -16.00
CA ASN A 174 12.95 7.04 -16.53
C ASN A 174 13.19 8.49 -16.07
N PRO A 175 13.90 8.69 -14.94
CA PRO A 175 14.17 10.01 -14.40
C PRO A 175 14.91 10.92 -15.39
N ALA A 176 15.93 10.40 -16.09
CA ALA A 176 16.73 11.17 -17.04
C ALA A 176 15.88 11.68 -18.21
N LEU A 177 15.02 10.84 -18.77
CA LEU A 177 14.10 11.26 -19.83
C LEU A 177 13.05 12.26 -19.30
N ALA A 178 12.57 12.10 -18.07
CA ALA A 178 11.63 13.04 -17.47
C ALA A 178 12.24 14.45 -17.31
N GLU A 179 13.52 14.54 -16.94
CA GLU A 179 14.27 15.81 -16.85
C GLU A 179 14.39 16.49 -18.21
N THR A 180 14.67 15.76 -19.29
CA THR A 180 14.72 16.34 -20.64
C THR A 180 13.37 16.88 -21.12
N MET A 181 12.26 16.36 -20.56
CA MET A 181 10.90 16.85 -20.80
C MET A 181 10.50 18.02 -19.88
N GLY A 182 11.44 18.57 -19.08
CA GLY A 182 11.21 19.69 -18.18
C GLY A 182 10.54 19.32 -16.85
N ILE A 183 10.46 18.04 -16.49
CA ILE A 183 9.93 17.62 -15.20
C ILE A 183 11.03 17.75 -14.12
N ASN A 184 10.75 18.50 -13.07
CA ASN A 184 11.63 18.56 -11.91
C ASN A 184 11.55 17.27 -11.11
N VAL A 185 12.46 16.33 -11.40
CA VAL A 185 12.52 14.99 -10.79
C VAL A 185 12.72 15.07 -9.28
N GLY A 186 13.57 15.98 -8.79
CA GLY A 186 13.82 16.16 -7.37
C GLY A 186 12.55 16.58 -6.61
N LEU A 187 11.82 17.55 -7.15
CA LEU A 187 10.55 17.99 -6.55
C LEU A 187 9.48 16.87 -6.59
N MET A 188 9.45 16.10 -7.68
CA MET A 188 8.50 15.00 -7.83
C MET A 188 8.80 13.86 -6.83
N ARG A 189 10.08 13.50 -6.63
CA ARG A 189 10.49 12.53 -5.62
C ARG A 189 10.10 12.98 -4.20
N ALA A 190 10.39 14.25 -3.86
CA ALA A 190 10.00 14.83 -2.57
C ALA A 190 8.48 14.82 -2.37
N ALA A 191 7.69 15.17 -3.40
CA ALA A 191 6.23 15.13 -3.32
C ALA A 191 5.69 13.71 -3.13
N LEU A 192 6.21 12.73 -3.86
CA LEU A 192 5.82 11.32 -3.71
C LEU A 192 6.17 10.78 -2.31
N PHE A 193 7.34 11.13 -1.80
CA PHE A 193 7.76 10.74 -0.45
C PHE A 193 6.87 11.38 0.61
N ALA A 194 6.57 12.67 0.48
CA ALA A 194 5.67 13.41 1.37
C ALA A 194 4.25 12.82 1.38
N ILE A 195 3.69 12.49 0.21
CA ILE A 195 2.37 11.87 0.09
C ILE A 195 2.38 10.49 0.77
N GLY A 196 3.41 9.68 0.53
CA GLY A 196 3.55 8.37 1.18
C GLY A 196 3.61 8.48 2.71
N SER A 197 4.40 9.43 3.21
CA SER A 197 4.51 9.72 4.65
C SER A 197 3.20 10.27 5.25
N ALA A 198 2.51 11.16 4.53
CA ALA A 198 1.22 11.69 4.94
C ALA A 198 0.14 10.61 5.05
N ILE A 199 0.08 9.70 4.06
CA ILE A 199 -0.84 8.55 4.09
C ILE A 199 -0.50 7.61 5.25
N ALA A 200 0.79 7.36 5.51
CA ALA A 200 1.22 6.58 6.67
C ALA A 200 0.83 7.23 7.99
N GLY A 201 1.00 8.57 8.13
CA GLY A 201 0.55 9.30 9.30
C GLY A 201 -0.95 9.22 9.52
N LEU A 202 -1.73 9.38 8.46
CA LEU A 202 -3.19 9.19 8.52
C LEU A 202 -3.57 7.77 8.94
N ALA A 203 -2.85 6.76 8.39
CA ALA A 203 -3.05 5.37 8.78
C ALA A 203 -2.79 5.17 10.28
N GLY A 204 -1.68 5.69 10.80
CA GLY A 204 -1.36 5.64 12.22
C GLY A 204 -2.43 6.28 13.10
N ALA A 205 -2.92 7.46 12.74
CA ALA A 205 -3.98 8.16 13.47
C ALA A 205 -5.32 7.39 13.47
N LEU A 206 -5.68 6.78 12.33
CA LEU A 206 -6.90 5.95 12.23
C LEU A 206 -6.79 4.64 13.01
N LEU A 207 -5.58 4.09 13.15
CA LEU A 207 -5.33 2.85 13.89
C LEU A 207 -5.12 3.07 15.39
N ALA A 208 -4.84 4.31 15.82
CA ALA A 208 -4.59 4.66 17.21
C ALA A 208 -5.74 4.25 18.16
N PRO A 209 -7.04 4.47 17.85
CA PRO A 209 -8.14 4.11 18.75
C PRO A 209 -8.35 2.61 18.94
N ILE A 210 -7.88 1.77 18.02
CA ILE A 210 -8.05 0.31 18.12
C ILE A 210 -6.79 -0.43 18.61
N ASN A 211 -5.73 0.33 18.91
CA ASN A 211 -4.47 -0.22 19.38
C ASN A 211 -3.98 0.56 20.62
N THR A 212 -3.08 -0.06 21.34
CA THR A 212 -2.34 0.61 22.40
C THR A 212 -1.15 1.35 21.78
N LEU A 213 -0.97 2.62 22.10
CA LEU A 213 0.16 3.42 21.63
C LEU A 213 1.34 3.26 22.59
N ASP A 214 2.44 2.82 22.03
CA ASP A 214 3.75 2.83 22.65
C ASP A 214 4.82 3.25 21.61
N PRO A 215 6.05 3.52 22.00
CA PRO A 215 7.09 3.92 21.04
C PRO A 215 7.41 2.86 19.97
N GLN A 216 6.98 1.60 20.12
CA GLN A 216 7.18 0.51 19.16
C GLN A 216 6.01 0.37 18.18
N PHE A 217 4.94 1.14 18.35
CA PHE A 217 3.70 1.08 17.56
C PHE A 217 3.95 0.97 16.05
N GLY A 218 4.80 1.83 15.51
CA GLY A 218 5.09 1.86 14.07
C GLY A 218 5.79 0.60 13.55
N LEU A 219 6.65 -0.01 14.37
CA LEU A 219 7.41 -1.19 14.01
C LEU A 219 6.50 -2.41 13.77
N LEU A 220 5.39 -2.52 14.52
CA LEU A 220 4.42 -3.61 14.37
C LEU A 220 3.82 -3.66 12.96
N PHE A 221 3.65 -2.51 12.32
CA PHE A 221 3.04 -2.39 11.00
C PHE A 221 4.05 -2.38 9.86
N LEU A 222 5.31 -2.07 10.14
CA LEU A 222 6.37 -1.93 9.13
C LEU A 222 6.55 -3.21 8.32
N VAL A 223 6.72 -4.36 8.98
CA VAL A 223 6.92 -5.65 8.33
C VAL A 223 5.73 -6.01 7.45
N ASN A 224 4.52 -5.87 7.98
CA ASN A 224 3.29 -6.17 7.23
C ASN A 224 3.14 -5.26 5.99
N SER A 225 3.49 -3.97 6.11
CA SER A 225 3.49 -3.04 4.97
C SER A 225 4.44 -3.48 3.85
N PHE A 226 5.66 -3.89 4.21
CA PHE A 226 6.63 -4.40 3.23
C PHE A 226 6.14 -5.69 2.56
N LEU A 227 5.61 -6.64 3.32
CA LEU A 227 5.10 -7.90 2.79
C LEU A 227 3.98 -7.65 1.75
N VAL A 228 3.05 -6.74 2.05
CA VAL A 228 1.97 -6.38 1.12
C VAL A 228 2.53 -5.74 -0.16
N VAL A 229 3.44 -4.77 -0.05
CA VAL A 229 3.99 -4.08 -1.25
C VAL A 229 4.85 -5.01 -2.09
N ILE A 230 5.68 -5.85 -1.48
CA ILE A 230 6.53 -6.81 -2.20
C ILE A 230 5.66 -7.87 -2.89
N LEU A 231 4.69 -8.46 -2.19
CA LEU A 231 3.78 -9.44 -2.75
C LEU A 231 2.88 -8.84 -3.84
N GLY A 232 2.35 -7.63 -3.63
CA GLY A 232 1.51 -6.92 -4.59
C GLY A 232 2.25 -6.44 -5.84
N GLY A 233 3.57 -6.24 -5.72
CA GLY A 233 4.47 -5.78 -6.75
C GLY A 233 4.59 -4.26 -6.84
N GLN A 234 5.80 -3.86 -7.10
CA GLN A 234 6.17 -2.45 -7.19
C GLN A 234 5.34 -1.71 -8.25
N GLY A 235 4.81 -0.54 -7.89
CA GLY A 235 4.06 0.32 -8.80
C GLY A 235 2.63 -0.12 -9.14
N SER A 236 2.11 -1.21 -8.55
CA SER A 236 0.77 -1.73 -8.83
C SER A 236 -0.18 -1.55 -7.63
N LEU A 237 -1.06 -0.54 -7.67
CA LEU A 237 -2.11 -0.39 -6.65
C LEU A 237 -3.09 -1.58 -6.61
N ARG A 238 -3.42 -2.16 -7.77
CA ARG A 238 -4.29 -3.35 -7.82
C ARG A 238 -3.61 -4.54 -7.16
N GLY A 239 -2.31 -4.74 -7.45
CA GLY A 239 -1.52 -5.77 -6.82
C GLY A 239 -1.43 -5.60 -5.30
N LEU A 240 -1.27 -4.36 -4.82
CA LEU A 240 -1.26 -4.03 -3.39
C LEU A 240 -2.56 -4.45 -2.71
N VAL A 241 -3.73 -4.08 -3.26
CA VAL A 241 -5.04 -4.45 -2.69
C VAL A 241 -5.24 -5.96 -2.69
N ILE A 242 -4.85 -6.66 -3.75
CA ILE A 242 -4.92 -8.13 -3.82
C ILE A 242 -4.00 -8.77 -2.77
N ALA A 243 -2.76 -8.28 -2.63
CA ALA A 243 -1.82 -8.77 -1.62
C ALA A 243 -2.33 -8.53 -0.19
N ALA A 244 -2.88 -7.33 0.07
CA ALA A 244 -3.52 -7.02 1.35
C ALA A 244 -4.72 -7.93 1.63
N ALA A 245 -5.54 -8.25 0.61
CA ALA A 245 -6.65 -9.19 0.74
C ALA A 245 -6.15 -10.61 1.06
N VAL A 246 -5.10 -11.07 0.41
CA VAL A 246 -4.50 -12.38 0.68
C VAL A 246 -3.90 -12.42 2.08
N LEU A 247 -3.04 -11.47 2.45
CA LEU A 247 -2.33 -11.51 3.73
C LEU A 247 -3.25 -11.16 4.91
N GLY A 248 -4.03 -10.07 4.81
CA GLY A 248 -4.96 -9.65 5.85
C GLY A 248 -6.12 -10.62 6.02
N GLY A 249 -6.66 -11.14 4.90
CA GLY A 249 -7.70 -12.17 4.92
C GLY A 249 -7.20 -13.49 5.54
N SER A 250 -6.03 -13.97 5.12
CA SER A 250 -5.42 -15.17 5.69
C SER A 250 -5.14 -15.00 7.19
N LEU A 251 -4.63 -13.84 7.61
CA LEU A 251 -4.37 -13.57 9.02
C LEU A 251 -5.66 -13.64 9.84
N SER A 252 -6.72 -13.00 9.37
CA SER A 252 -8.00 -13.01 10.06
C SER A 252 -8.58 -14.42 10.21
N ILE A 253 -8.57 -15.20 9.12
CA ILE A 253 -9.08 -16.58 9.14
C ILE A 253 -8.26 -17.47 10.06
N LEU A 254 -6.94 -17.35 10.02
CA LEU A 254 -6.04 -18.15 10.86
C LEU A 254 -6.19 -17.80 12.34
N GLN A 255 -6.34 -16.52 12.67
CA GLN A 255 -6.56 -16.09 14.08
C GLN A 255 -7.83 -16.64 14.69
N PHE A 256 -8.79 -17.08 13.89
CA PHE A 256 -9.99 -17.75 14.35
C PHE A 256 -9.73 -19.19 14.86
N VAL A 257 -8.74 -19.87 14.26
CA VAL A 257 -8.49 -21.31 14.56
C VAL A 257 -7.28 -21.49 15.46
N ILE A 258 -6.27 -20.61 15.35
CA ILE A 258 -4.99 -20.70 16.06
C ILE A 258 -4.62 -19.39 16.73
N SER A 259 -3.65 -19.43 17.65
CA SER A 259 -3.19 -18.20 18.32
C SER A 259 -2.58 -17.20 17.32
N THR A 260 -2.69 -15.92 17.64
CA THR A 260 -2.20 -14.80 16.81
C THR A 260 -0.73 -14.97 16.39
N VAL A 261 0.11 -15.50 17.26
CA VAL A 261 1.56 -15.72 16.99
C VAL A 261 1.76 -16.73 15.86
N TYR A 262 1.11 -17.89 15.94
CA TYR A 262 1.22 -18.90 14.87
C TYR A 262 0.57 -18.40 13.57
N ALA A 263 -0.54 -17.67 13.64
CA ALA A 263 -1.18 -17.08 12.48
C ALA A 263 -0.22 -16.12 11.74
N GLN A 264 0.49 -15.26 12.47
CA GLN A 264 1.49 -14.35 11.89
C GLN A 264 2.65 -15.09 11.22
N ILE A 265 3.15 -16.17 11.83
CA ILE A 265 4.21 -17.01 11.24
C ILE A 265 3.73 -17.62 9.92
N ILE A 266 2.52 -18.18 9.89
CA ILE A 266 1.96 -18.79 8.68
C ILE A 266 1.76 -17.73 7.58
N VAL A 267 1.26 -16.53 7.93
CA VAL A 267 1.09 -15.44 6.96
C VAL A 267 2.43 -14.98 6.41
N LEU A 268 3.50 -14.95 7.22
CA LEU A 268 4.85 -14.67 6.75
C LEU A 268 5.31 -15.72 5.74
N VAL A 269 5.08 -17.02 6.01
CA VAL A 269 5.38 -18.11 5.07
C VAL A 269 4.58 -17.96 3.78
N ILE A 270 3.28 -17.65 3.86
CA ILE A 270 2.43 -17.37 2.69
C ILE A 270 3.00 -16.22 1.86
N ALA A 271 3.45 -15.14 2.51
CA ALA A 271 4.04 -14.01 1.82
C ALA A 271 5.34 -14.40 1.08
N ILE A 272 6.25 -15.11 1.75
CA ILE A 272 7.52 -15.58 1.16
C ILE A 272 7.25 -16.50 -0.05
N LEU A 273 6.35 -17.46 0.10
CA LEU A 273 5.95 -18.36 -0.99
C LEU A 273 5.29 -17.59 -2.14
N GLY A 274 4.42 -16.64 -1.82
CA GLY A 274 3.75 -15.80 -2.81
C GLY A 274 4.73 -14.97 -3.64
N VAL A 275 5.74 -14.39 -3.00
CA VAL A 275 6.82 -13.65 -3.70
C VAL A 275 7.61 -14.58 -4.62
N ARG A 276 7.94 -15.79 -4.16
CA ARG A 276 8.69 -16.78 -4.97
C ARG A 276 7.88 -17.31 -6.16
N LEU A 277 6.58 -17.50 -5.98
CA LEU A 277 5.69 -18.05 -7.01
C LEU A 277 5.22 -17.00 -8.02
N ARG A 278 5.29 -15.72 -7.68
CA ARG A 278 4.81 -14.62 -8.51
C ARG A 278 5.39 -14.59 -9.93
N PRO A 279 6.71 -14.71 -10.18
CA PRO A 279 7.26 -14.74 -11.54
C PRO A 279 6.72 -15.94 -12.35
N VAL A 280 6.64 -17.12 -11.74
CA VAL A 280 6.11 -18.34 -12.40
C VAL A 280 4.64 -18.18 -12.79
N LEU A 281 3.83 -17.57 -11.92
CA LEU A 281 2.42 -17.28 -12.21
C LEU A 281 2.27 -16.22 -13.30
N ALA A 282 3.10 -15.19 -13.30
CA ALA A 282 3.09 -14.15 -14.33
C ALA A 282 3.42 -14.71 -15.72
N GLU A 283 4.42 -15.56 -15.83
CA GLU A 283 4.79 -16.26 -17.07
C GLU A 283 3.66 -17.19 -17.57
N ARG A 284 3.04 -17.95 -16.68
CA ARG A 284 1.90 -18.81 -17.02
C ARG A 284 0.70 -18.02 -17.53
N ILE A 285 0.39 -16.88 -16.89
CA ILE A 285 -0.72 -16.01 -17.31
C ILE A 285 -0.41 -15.36 -18.67
N ALA A 286 0.84 -14.92 -18.89
CA ALA A 286 1.26 -14.37 -20.18
C ALA A 286 1.13 -15.40 -21.31
N SER A 287 1.65 -16.61 -21.12
CA SER A 287 1.56 -17.69 -22.09
C SER A 287 0.11 -18.13 -22.39
N TYR A 288 -0.75 -18.10 -21.37
CA TYR A 288 -2.18 -18.39 -21.57
C TYR A 288 -2.88 -17.30 -22.39
N ARG A 289 -2.53 -16.02 -22.18
CA ARG A 289 -3.06 -14.90 -22.97
C ARG A 289 -2.61 -14.95 -24.42
N GLU A 290 -1.35 -15.29 -24.68
CA GLU A 290 -0.81 -15.45 -26.02
C GLU A 290 -1.50 -16.59 -26.78
N ARG A 291 -1.69 -17.75 -26.14
CA ARG A 291 -2.43 -18.89 -26.72
C ARG A 291 -3.88 -18.51 -27.06
N ARG A 292 -4.54 -17.73 -26.22
CA ARG A 292 -5.93 -17.30 -26.46
C ARG A 292 -6.02 -16.25 -27.57
N SER A 293 -5.05 -15.36 -27.67
CA SER A 293 -4.93 -14.37 -28.75
C SER A 293 -4.67 -15.07 -30.10
N SER A 294 -3.76 -16.06 -30.13
CA SER A 294 -3.46 -16.87 -31.33
C SER A 294 -4.68 -17.68 -31.78
N ALA A 295 -5.46 -18.24 -30.84
CA ALA A 295 -6.68 -18.99 -31.16
C ALA A 295 -7.81 -18.09 -31.70
N GLN A 296 -7.88 -16.84 -31.29
CA GLN A 296 -8.86 -15.86 -31.82
C GLN A 296 -8.44 -15.26 -33.17
N GLY A 297 -7.13 -15.21 -33.47
CA GLY A 297 -6.59 -14.75 -34.76
C GLY A 297 -6.68 -15.76 -35.89
N SER A 298 -6.93 -17.06 -35.58
CA SER A 298 -7.08 -18.15 -36.57
C SER A 298 -8.53 -18.38 -37.01
N GLY A 299 -9.38 -17.39 -36.97
CA GLY A 299 -10.74 -17.45 -37.52
C GLY A 299 -10.74 -17.67 -39.05
N PRO A 300 -11.82 -18.24 -39.61
CA PRO A 300 -11.87 -18.72 -41.04
C PRO A 300 -11.61 -17.64 -42.10
N GLY A 301 -11.45 -16.38 -41.72
CA GLY A 301 -11.08 -15.30 -42.64
C GLY A 301 -9.59 -15.16 -42.95
N SER A 302 -8.68 -15.79 -42.18
CA SER A 302 -7.23 -15.73 -42.43
C SER A 302 -6.75 -16.73 -43.46
N ALA A 303 -7.45 -17.86 -43.61
CA ALA A 303 -7.16 -18.87 -44.63
C ALA A 303 -7.41 -18.36 -46.08
N GLY A 304 -8.40 -17.47 -46.25
CA GLY A 304 -8.69 -16.84 -47.57
C GLY A 304 -7.63 -15.83 -48.01
N LYS A 305 -6.99 -15.10 -47.09
CA LYS A 305 -5.92 -14.17 -47.44
C LYS A 305 -4.58 -14.84 -47.76
N ALA A 306 -4.29 -15.99 -47.15
CA ALA A 306 -3.08 -16.74 -47.44
C ALA A 306 -3.16 -17.46 -48.81
N LEU A 307 -4.34 -17.87 -49.25
CA LEU A 307 -4.57 -18.44 -50.58
C LEU A 307 -4.51 -17.36 -51.68
N ALA A 308 -5.00 -16.15 -51.45
CA ALA A 308 -4.94 -15.05 -52.40
C ALA A 308 -3.50 -14.52 -52.64
N ALA A 309 -2.61 -14.64 -51.64
CA ALA A 309 -1.20 -14.24 -51.79
C ALA A 309 -0.32 -15.23 -52.54
N LYS A 310 -0.80 -16.45 -52.84
CA LYS A 310 -0.07 -17.50 -53.57
C LYS A 310 -0.47 -17.66 -55.05
N ALA A 311 -1.32 -16.76 -55.60
CA ALA A 311 -1.62 -16.77 -57.04
C ALA A 311 -0.41 -16.29 -57.84
N PRO A 312 0.07 -17.07 -58.88
CA PRO A 312 1.21 -16.63 -59.70
C PRO A 312 0.82 -15.44 -60.57
N PRO A 313 1.79 -14.54 -60.87
CA PRO A 313 1.52 -13.41 -61.73
C PRO A 313 1.19 -13.91 -63.14
N HIS A 314 0.02 -13.49 -63.66
CA HIS A 314 -0.40 -13.78 -65.01
C HIS A 314 0.63 -13.24 -65.99
N GLY A 315 0.96 -14.10 -66.95
CA GLY A 315 2.03 -13.95 -67.91
C GLY A 315 2.01 -12.63 -68.73
N GLN A 316 3.16 -12.13 -68.91
CA GLN A 316 3.44 -11.19 -70.04
C GLN A 316 3.45 -12.01 -71.33
N VAL A 317 2.46 -11.77 -72.18
CA VAL A 317 2.49 -12.20 -73.59
C VAL A 317 3.33 -11.17 -74.35
N HIS A 318 4.43 -11.63 -74.93
CA HIS A 318 5.20 -10.84 -75.91
C HIS A 318 4.41 -10.80 -77.24
N GLU A 319 4.22 -9.61 -77.78
CA GLU A 319 4.31 -9.26 -79.20
C GLU A 319 5.10 -8.00 -79.36
#